data_930f4d321914b82a2b66d53df8db7c3b
#
_entry.id   930f4d321914b82a2b66d53df8db7c3b
#
_cell.length_a   1.000
_cell.length_b   1.000
_cell.length_c   1.000
_cell.angle_alpha   90.00
_cell.angle_beta   90.00
_cell.angle_gamma   90.00
#
_symmetry.space_group_name_H-M   'P 1'
#
loop_
_entity.id
_entity.type
_entity.pdbx_description
1 polymer ?
#
loop_
_entity_poly.entity_id
_entity_poly.type
_entity_poly.pdbx_seq_one_letter_code
_entity_poly.pdbx_strand_id
1 'polypeptide(L)'
;MTHARRPAVLVVTVEVAEEDVDELNRWYEEEHRPEKLSLPGYVGLRRFRASDGAPKFLAIYELDYPDAASGGGGGADATRRMEEIMATWKRWDRSVWVELELPPS
;
A
#
# COMPACT_ATOMS: atom_id res chain seq x y z
N MET A 1 28.48 -1.23 6.65
CA MET A 1 28.22 -1.07 5.23
C MET A 1 26.84 -0.49 5.03
N THR A 2 26.75 0.63 4.36
CA THR A 2 25.47 1.25 4.08
C THR A 2 24.79 0.53 2.94
N HIS A 3 23.50 0.26 3.10
CA HIS A 3 22.71 -0.23 1.99
C HIS A 3 22.61 0.86 0.93
N ALA A 4 22.94 0.53 -0.30
CA ALA A 4 22.66 1.42 -1.40
C ALA A 4 21.15 1.65 -1.43
N ARG A 5 20.72 2.90 -1.43
CA ARG A 5 19.32 3.22 -1.58
C ARG A 5 18.85 2.77 -2.93
N ARG A 6 17.84 1.92 -2.94
CA ARG A 6 17.19 1.48 -4.17
C ARG A 6 15.71 1.77 -4.03
N PRO A 7 15.29 2.99 -4.42
CA PRO A 7 13.89 3.36 -4.32
C PRO A 7 13.00 2.33 -5.00
N ALA A 8 11.89 2.06 -4.35
CA ALA A 8 10.94 1.08 -4.82
C ALA A 8 9.52 1.56 -4.52
N VAL A 9 8.54 0.88 -5.09
CA VAL A 9 7.14 1.12 -4.76
C VAL A 9 6.45 -0.22 -4.54
N LEU A 10 5.56 -0.23 -3.57
CA LEU A 10 4.61 -1.31 -3.39
C LEU A 10 3.30 -0.84 -4.00
N VAL A 11 2.78 -1.59 -4.95
CA VAL A 11 1.54 -1.25 -5.65
C VAL A 11 0.46 -2.25 -5.25
N VAL A 12 -0.65 -1.75 -4.74
CA VAL A 12 -1.79 -2.57 -4.35
C VAL A 12 -3.01 -2.08 -5.11
N THR A 13 -3.68 -2.98 -5.82
CA THR A 13 -4.96 -2.68 -6.46
C THR A 13 -6.06 -3.42 -5.73
N VAL A 14 -7.19 -2.75 -5.53
CA VAL A 14 -8.32 -3.31 -4.80
C VAL A 14 -9.62 -2.96 -5.50
N GLU A 15 -10.50 -3.95 -5.65
CA GLU A 15 -11.86 -3.73 -6.12
C GLU A 15 -12.83 -4.15 -5.01
N VAL A 16 -13.79 -3.28 -4.69
CA VAL A 16 -14.80 -3.55 -3.66
C VAL A 16 -16.18 -3.27 -4.20
N ALA A 17 -17.21 -3.64 -3.42
CA ALA A 17 -18.57 -3.20 -3.72
C ALA A 17 -18.70 -1.71 -3.43
N GLU A 18 -19.58 -1.01 -4.15
CA GLU A 18 -19.77 0.43 -3.94
C GLU A 18 -20.14 0.75 -2.48
N GLU A 19 -20.93 -0.09 -1.85
CA GLU A 19 -21.34 0.07 -0.45
C GLU A 19 -20.18 -0.03 0.54
N ASP A 20 -19.04 -0.61 0.13
CA ASP A 20 -17.86 -0.76 1.01
C ASP A 20 -16.82 0.33 0.80
N VAL A 21 -17.04 1.26 -0.13
CA VAL A 21 -16.05 2.29 -0.48
C VAL A 21 -15.73 3.21 0.70
N ASP A 22 -16.75 3.69 1.41
CA ASP A 22 -16.54 4.62 2.52
C ASP A 22 -15.73 3.99 3.64
N GLU A 23 -16.03 2.74 3.97
CA GLU A 23 -15.30 1.99 5.00
C GLU A 23 -13.85 1.76 4.58
N LEU A 24 -13.62 1.40 3.31
CA LEU A 24 -12.28 1.21 2.78
C LEU A 24 -11.45 2.50 2.89
N ASN A 25 -12.03 3.62 2.46
CA ASN A 25 -11.35 4.91 2.48
C ASN A 25 -11.04 5.35 3.91
N ARG A 26 -11.98 5.18 4.84
CA ARG A 26 -11.77 5.52 6.24
C ARG A 26 -10.65 4.69 6.85
N TRP A 27 -10.66 3.38 6.61
CA TRP A 27 -9.62 2.49 7.12
C TRP A 27 -8.24 2.91 6.60
N TYR A 28 -8.12 3.17 5.29
CA TYR A 28 -6.85 3.59 4.71
C TYR A 28 -6.32 4.88 5.34
N GLU A 29 -7.17 5.90 5.49
CA GLU A 29 -6.72 7.21 5.94
C GLU A 29 -6.54 7.28 7.47
N GLU A 30 -7.40 6.64 8.23
CA GLU A 30 -7.37 6.75 9.68
C GLU A 30 -6.53 5.68 10.37
N GLU A 31 -6.43 4.49 9.78
CA GLU A 31 -5.73 3.37 10.42
C GLU A 31 -4.48 2.93 9.65
N HIS A 32 -4.62 2.61 8.39
CA HIS A 32 -3.56 1.97 7.61
C HIS A 32 -2.43 2.93 7.23
N ARG A 33 -2.75 4.15 6.80
CA ARG A 33 -1.73 5.13 6.43
C ARG A 33 -0.79 5.46 7.59
N PRO A 34 -1.29 5.86 8.77
CA PRO A 34 -0.38 6.16 9.88
C PRO A 34 0.42 4.94 10.33
N GLU A 35 -0.19 3.74 10.31
CA GLU A 35 0.50 2.52 10.67
C GLU A 35 1.66 2.22 9.72
N LYS A 36 1.41 2.27 8.41
CA LYS A 36 2.44 1.98 7.41
C LYS A 36 3.54 3.03 7.40
N LEU A 37 3.19 4.31 7.50
CA LEU A 37 4.20 5.37 7.48
C LEU A 37 5.04 5.43 8.75
N SER A 38 4.67 4.67 9.79
CA SER A 38 5.51 4.53 10.98
C SER A 38 6.57 3.45 10.83
N LEU A 39 6.50 2.62 9.77
CA LEU A 39 7.44 1.51 9.57
C LEU A 39 8.71 1.97 8.86
N PRO A 40 9.86 1.35 9.20
CA PRO A 40 11.11 1.66 8.50
C PRO A 40 10.98 1.42 7.00
N GLY A 41 11.48 2.35 6.22
CA GLY A 41 11.50 2.24 4.76
C GLY A 41 10.25 2.70 4.05
N TYR A 42 9.15 2.93 4.76
CA TYR A 42 7.94 3.50 4.16
C TYR A 42 8.01 5.02 4.25
N VAL A 43 8.00 5.70 3.10
CA VAL A 43 8.18 7.15 3.06
C VAL A 43 6.98 7.92 2.50
N GLY A 44 6.02 7.25 1.92
CA GLY A 44 4.82 7.91 1.41
C GLY A 44 3.77 6.90 0.99
N LEU A 45 2.55 7.39 0.86
CA LEU A 45 1.42 6.60 0.37
C LEU A 45 0.51 7.52 -0.44
N ARG A 46 0.26 7.14 -1.69
CA ARG A 46 -0.64 7.85 -2.59
C ARG A 46 -1.75 6.90 -3.02
N ARG A 47 -2.97 7.40 -3.02
CA ARG A 47 -4.13 6.58 -3.39
C ARG A 47 -4.88 7.21 -4.55
N PHE A 48 -5.44 6.34 -5.39
CA PHE A 48 -6.15 6.75 -6.61
C PHE A 48 -7.42 5.91 -6.76
N ARG A 49 -8.44 6.51 -7.31
CA ARG A 49 -9.64 5.78 -7.72
C ARG A 49 -9.68 5.73 -9.24
N ALA A 50 -10.23 4.68 -9.82
CA ALA A 50 -10.39 4.56 -11.26
C ALA A 50 -11.11 5.78 -11.82
N SER A 51 -10.62 6.32 -12.95
CA SER A 51 -11.12 7.57 -13.53
C SER A 51 -12.55 7.47 -14.04
N ASP A 52 -13.02 6.26 -14.33
CA ASP A 52 -14.39 6.02 -14.76
C ASP A 52 -15.40 5.96 -13.60
N GLY A 53 -14.89 6.12 -12.36
CA GLY A 53 -15.74 6.09 -11.17
C GLY A 53 -16.01 4.69 -10.63
N ALA A 54 -15.51 3.65 -11.27
CA ALA A 54 -15.65 2.29 -10.73
C ALA A 54 -15.05 2.18 -9.33
N PRO A 55 -15.55 1.28 -8.46
CA PRO A 55 -15.02 1.12 -7.11
C PRO A 55 -13.74 0.29 -7.12
N LYS A 56 -12.76 0.78 -7.85
CA LYS A 56 -11.42 0.21 -8.00
C LYS A 56 -10.40 1.24 -7.54
N PHE A 57 -9.47 0.81 -6.71
CA PHE A 57 -8.52 1.70 -6.07
C PHE A 57 -7.10 1.21 -6.28
N LEU A 58 -6.19 2.16 -6.38
CA LEU A 58 -4.76 1.91 -6.49
C LEU A 58 -4.09 2.62 -5.32
N ALA A 59 -3.24 1.89 -4.60
CA ALA A 59 -2.39 2.47 -3.57
C ALA A 59 -0.94 2.26 -3.98
N ILE A 60 -0.16 3.34 -3.94
CA ILE A 60 1.27 3.30 -4.22
C ILE A 60 1.98 3.71 -2.95
N TYR A 61 2.73 2.76 -2.36
CA TYR A 61 3.54 3.02 -1.19
C TYR A 61 4.96 3.28 -1.67
N GLU A 62 5.49 4.47 -1.35
CA GLU A 62 6.87 4.82 -1.69
C GLU A 62 7.79 4.21 -0.65
N LEU A 63 8.81 3.50 -1.11
CA LEU A 63 9.73 2.76 -0.26
C LEU A 63 11.17 3.22 -0.51
N ASP A 64 11.97 3.30 0.57
CA ASP A 64 13.40 3.57 0.45
C ASP A 64 14.16 2.38 -0.13
N TYR A 65 13.65 1.16 0.07
CA TYR A 65 14.26 -0.07 -0.43
C TYR A 65 13.18 -1.15 -0.58
N PRO A 66 13.36 -2.11 -1.50
CA PRO A 66 12.31 -3.10 -1.81
C PRO A 66 11.89 -3.95 -0.61
N ASP A 67 12.85 -4.34 0.24
CA ASP A 67 12.58 -5.23 1.36
C ASP A 67 11.67 -4.60 2.42
N ALA A 68 11.51 -3.27 2.40
CA ALA A 68 10.58 -2.59 3.30
C ALA A 68 9.16 -3.14 3.14
N ALA A 69 8.80 -3.56 1.94
CA ALA A 69 7.47 -4.12 1.65
C ALA A 69 7.18 -5.41 2.41
N SER A 70 8.22 -6.13 2.83
CA SER A 70 8.10 -7.37 3.60
C SER A 70 8.02 -7.12 5.10
N GLY A 71 8.27 -5.87 5.55
CA GLY A 71 8.21 -5.51 6.95
C GLY A 71 6.79 -5.58 7.46
N GLY A 72 6.56 -6.42 8.45
CA GLY A 72 5.30 -6.47 9.14
C GLY A 72 5.21 -5.34 10.15
N GLY A 73 4.03 -4.76 10.31
CA GLY A 73 3.78 -3.74 11.30
C GLY A 73 2.48 -3.99 12.01
N GLY A 74 2.41 -3.47 13.22
CA GLY A 74 1.24 -3.63 14.03
C GLY A 74 1.20 -4.95 14.77
N GLY A 75 0.41 -5.02 15.81
CA GLY A 75 0.23 -6.22 16.59
C GLY A 75 -0.91 -7.08 16.06
N ALA A 76 -1.35 -8.02 16.90
CA ALA A 76 -2.45 -8.93 16.56
C ALA A 76 -3.73 -8.19 16.20
N ASP A 77 -4.00 -7.05 16.85
CA ASP A 77 -5.21 -6.28 16.59
C ASP A 77 -5.18 -5.65 15.19
N ALA A 78 -4.03 -5.12 14.77
CA ALA A 78 -3.86 -4.54 13.43
C ALA A 78 -4.02 -5.62 12.36
N THR A 79 -3.48 -6.82 12.60
CA THR A 79 -3.62 -7.95 11.68
C THR A 79 -5.07 -8.37 11.55
N ARG A 80 -5.78 -8.45 12.66
CA ARG A 80 -7.21 -8.82 12.66
C ARG A 80 -8.02 -7.77 11.90
N ARG A 81 -7.75 -6.51 12.13
CA ARG A 81 -8.45 -5.43 11.46
C ARG A 81 -8.20 -5.47 9.95
N MET A 82 -6.95 -5.75 9.54
CA MET A 82 -6.60 -5.91 8.13
C MET A 82 -7.40 -7.05 7.49
N GLU A 83 -7.52 -8.18 8.19
CA GLU A 83 -8.30 -9.31 7.69
C GLU A 83 -9.77 -8.97 7.53
N GLU A 84 -10.36 -8.21 8.45
CA GLU A 84 -11.74 -7.74 8.35
C GLU A 84 -11.95 -6.89 7.11
N ILE A 85 -11.03 -5.97 6.84
CA ILE A 85 -11.11 -5.09 5.68
C ILE A 85 -10.93 -5.89 4.38
N MET A 86 -9.93 -6.77 4.33
CA MET A 86 -9.66 -7.58 3.15
C MET A 86 -10.81 -8.53 2.81
N ALA A 87 -11.60 -8.93 3.82
CA ALA A 87 -12.78 -9.77 3.59
C ALA A 87 -13.83 -9.09 2.72
N THR A 88 -13.82 -7.74 2.63
CA THR A 88 -14.73 -6.98 1.76
C THR A 88 -14.21 -6.85 0.33
N TRP A 89 -12.96 -7.20 0.08
CA TRP A 89 -12.34 -7.02 -1.23
C TRP A 89 -12.79 -8.11 -2.19
N LYS A 90 -13.30 -7.71 -3.34
CA LYS A 90 -13.72 -8.64 -4.39
C LYS A 90 -12.54 -9.16 -5.19
N ARG A 91 -11.57 -8.27 -5.43
CA ARG A 91 -10.37 -8.59 -6.19
C ARG A 91 -9.27 -7.67 -5.72
N TRP A 92 -8.05 -8.20 -5.61
CA TRP A 92 -6.90 -7.38 -5.25
C TRP A 92 -5.62 -8.00 -5.78
N ASP A 93 -4.62 -7.15 -5.94
CA ASP A 93 -3.28 -7.56 -6.35
C ASP A 93 -2.25 -6.74 -5.60
N ARG A 94 -1.06 -7.29 -5.45
CA ARG A 94 0.04 -6.67 -4.73
C ARG A 94 1.33 -6.98 -5.45
N SER A 95 2.14 -5.95 -5.74
CA SER A 95 3.42 -6.13 -6.43
C SER A 95 4.43 -5.09 -5.95
N VAL A 96 5.69 -5.47 -5.97
CA VAL A 96 6.79 -4.58 -5.59
C VAL A 96 7.61 -4.29 -6.84
N TRP A 97 7.91 -3.01 -7.06
CA TRP A 97 8.62 -2.53 -8.23
C TRP A 97 9.84 -1.74 -7.78
N VAL A 98 10.98 -2.00 -8.41
CA VAL A 98 12.23 -1.33 -8.09
C VAL A 98 12.55 -0.33 -9.18
N GLU A 99 12.96 0.87 -8.78
CA GLU A 99 13.32 1.90 -9.75
C GLU A 99 14.51 1.43 -10.59
N LEU A 100 14.41 1.67 -11.89
CA LEU A 100 15.50 1.32 -12.80
C LEU A 100 16.64 2.32 -12.66
N GLU A 101 17.86 1.81 -12.55
CA GLU A 101 19.04 2.63 -12.69
C GLU A 101 19.33 2.76 -14.17
N LEU A 102 19.10 3.97 -14.69
CA LEU A 102 19.43 4.23 -16.10
C LEU A 102 20.89 4.66 -16.21
N PRO A 103 21.63 4.15 -17.20
CA PRO A 103 23.01 4.60 -17.40
C PRO A 103 23.03 6.09 -17.71
N PRO A 104 24.05 6.81 -17.26
CA PRO A 104 24.19 8.22 -17.61
C PRO A 104 24.30 8.36 -19.12
N SER A 105 23.59 9.33 -19.68
CA SER A 105 23.62 9.59 -21.11
C SER A 105 24.81 10.46 -21.51
#